data_78ed19b9903c7dc21c2350fb155f4954
#
_entry.id   78ed19b9903c7dc21c2350fb155f4954
#
_cell.length_a   1.000
_cell.length_b   1.000
_cell.length_c   1.000
_cell.angle_alpha   90.00
_cell.angle_beta   90.00
_cell.angle_gamma   90.00
#
_symmetry.space_group_name_H-M   'P 1'
#
loop_
_entity.id
_entity.type
_entity.pdbx_description
1 polymer ?
#
loop_
_entity_poly.entity_id
_entity_poly.type
_entity_poly.pdbx_seq_one_letter_code
_entity_poly.pdbx_strand_id
1 'polypeptide(L)'
;MAERNPVVEEWIAKAEGDWEWTEIDVGSVTARMRDRYVYHLQQCVEKLFKACLVQQGQTFEKTHDLVRLSQMLQSVAPDESWDEDDLENLTESGVMNRYPGFDTSTEELLELKGMAHSGIPTKALHEQWLGLV
;
A
#
# COMPACT_ATOMS: atom_id res chain seq x y z
N MET A 1 -10.55 -26.69 -1.13
CA MET A 1 -10.07 -25.32 -0.99
C MET A 1 -9.15 -25.21 0.20
N ALA A 2 -8.04 -24.56 0.00
CA ALA A 2 -7.16 -24.27 1.13
C ALA A 2 -7.85 -23.30 2.09
N GLU A 3 -7.70 -23.55 3.38
CA GLU A 3 -8.18 -22.60 4.38
C GLU A 3 -7.37 -21.33 4.31
N ARG A 4 -8.05 -20.20 4.51
CA ARG A 4 -7.37 -18.90 4.58
C ARG A 4 -6.53 -18.82 5.84
N ASN A 5 -5.31 -18.37 5.71
CA ASN A 5 -4.44 -18.13 6.85
C ASN A 5 -4.98 -16.92 7.64
N PRO A 6 -5.31 -17.07 8.94
CA PRO A 6 -5.83 -15.95 9.74
C PRO A 6 -4.89 -14.74 9.78
N VAL A 7 -3.59 -14.96 9.69
CA VAL A 7 -2.60 -13.86 9.68
C VAL A 7 -2.71 -13.06 8.38
N VAL A 8 -2.88 -13.76 7.26
CA VAL A 8 -3.10 -13.10 5.95
C VAL A 8 -4.37 -12.26 6.00
N GLU A 9 -5.46 -12.81 6.50
CA GLU A 9 -6.72 -12.09 6.62
C GLU A 9 -6.61 -10.86 7.51
N GLU A 10 -5.84 -10.95 8.58
CA GLU A 10 -5.61 -9.81 9.47
C GLU A 10 -4.84 -8.70 8.78
N TRP A 11 -3.79 -9.04 8.01
CA TRP A 11 -3.06 -8.04 7.23
C TRP A 11 -3.96 -7.34 6.23
N ILE A 12 -4.80 -8.10 5.52
CA ILE A 12 -5.73 -7.56 4.53
C ILE A 12 -6.75 -6.64 5.20
N ALA A 13 -7.31 -7.04 6.34
CA ALA A 13 -8.28 -6.21 7.07
C ALA A 13 -7.67 -4.88 7.50
N LYS A 14 -6.43 -4.89 7.98
CA LYS A 14 -5.74 -3.66 8.36
C LYS A 14 -5.45 -2.78 7.14
N ALA A 15 -5.10 -3.38 6.02
CA ALA A 15 -4.90 -2.64 4.77
C ALA A 15 -6.21 -2.00 4.27
N GLU A 16 -7.31 -2.72 4.38
CA GLU A 16 -8.63 -2.19 4.03
C GLU A 16 -8.98 -0.98 4.90
N GLY A 17 -8.68 -1.05 6.19
CA GLY A 17 -8.86 0.10 7.09
C GLY A 17 -8.05 1.31 6.67
N ASP A 18 -6.79 1.12 6.28
CA ASP A 18 -5.97 2.21 5.75
C ASP A 18 -6.57 2.78 4.47
N TRP A 19 -7.06 1.92 3.58
CA TRP A 19 -7.67 2.36 2.34
C TRP A 19 -8.96 3.16 2.58
N GLU A 20 -9.79 2.74 3.51
CA GLU A 20 -11.02 3.47 3.87
C GLU A 20 -10.74 4.92 4.26
N TRP A 21 -9.62 5.16 4.94
CA TRP A 21 -9.19 6.50 5.30
C TRP A 21 -8.96 7.38 4.06
N THR A 22 -8.65 6.79 2.93
CA THR A 22 -8.34 7.51 1.69
C THR A 22 -9.51 7.55 0.71
N GLU A 23 -10.67 7.08 1.12
CA GLU A 23 -11.88 7.09 0.28
C GLU A 23 -12.63 8.42 0.29
N ILE A 24 -12.18 9.38 1.08
CA ILE A 24 -12.73 10.73 1.03
C ILE A 24 -12.30 11.42 -0.25
N ASP A 25 -13.13 12.35 -0.72
CA ASP A 25 -12.78 13.17 -1.87
C ASP A 25 -11.47 13.94 -1.61
N VAL A 26 -10.51 13.81 -2.52
CA VAL A 26 -9.19 14.44 -2.38
C VAL A 26 -9.30 15.94 -2.19
N GLY A 27 -10.27 16.59 -2.85
CA GLY A 27 -10.52 18.01 -2.69
C GLY A 27 -10.98 18.39 -1.28
N SER A 28 -11.49 17.43 -0.51
CA SER A 28 -11.92 17.64 0.88
C SER A 28 -10.81 17.40 1.90
N VAL A 29 -9.64 16.93 1.47
CA VAL A 29 -8.49 16.69 2.35
C VAL A 29 -7.86 18.03 2.71
N THR A 30 -7.94 18.40 3.98
CA THR A 30 -7.34 19.66 4.45
C THR A 30 -5.82 19.53 4.53
N ALA A 31 -5.12 20.66 4.55
CA ALA A 31 -3.67 20.66 4.68
C ALA A 31 -3.18 19.88 5.90
N ARG A 32 -3.94 19.89 7.00
CA ARG A 32 -3.59 19.15 8.22
C ARG A 32 -3.73 17.64 8.08
N MET A 33 -4.52 17.19 7.11
CA MET A 33 -4.80 15.75 6.91
C MET A 33 -3.98 15.13 5.81
N ARG A 34 -3.25 15.93 5.03
CA ARG A 34 -2.53 15.43 3.85
C ARG A 34 -1.46 14.40 4.20
N ASP A 35 -0.72 14.62 5.26
CA ASP A 35 0.31 13.70 5.70
C ASP A 35 -0.29 12.34 6.10
N ARG A 36 -1.43 12.36 6.79
CA ARG A 36 -2.14 11.14 7.18
C ARG A 36 -2.72 10.41 5.98
N TYR A 37 -3.25 11.15 5.02
CA TYR A 37 -3.78 10.58 3.79
C TYR A 37 -2.68 9.79 3.07
N VAL A 38 -1.52 10.43 2.86
CA VAL A 38 -0.37 9.80 2.20
C VAL A 38 0.14 8.60 3.02
N TYR A 39 0.22 8.76 4.33
CA TYR A 39 0.63 7.68 5.22
C TYR A 39 -0.26 6.44 5.05
N HIS A 40 -1.58 6.62 5.02
CA HIS A 40 -2.50 5.50 4.86
C HIS A 40 -2.41 4.86 3.48
N LEU A 41 -2.15 5.62 2.43
CA LEU A 41 -1.88 5.05 1.11
C LEU A 41 -0.68 4.11 1.14
N GLN A 42 0.42 4.59 1.70
CA GLN A 42 1.65 3.80 1.80
C GLN A 42 1.44 2.56 2.67
N GLN A 43 0.80 2.72 3.82
CA GLN A 43 0.53 1.62 4.74
C GLN A 43 -0.37 0.56 4.14
N CYS A 44 -1.35 0.96 3.35
CA CYS A 44 -2.23 0.02 2.66
C CYS A 44 -1.42 -0.91 1.75
N VAL A 45 -0.58 -0.33 0.89
CA VAL A 45 0.23 -1.12 -0.05
C VAL A 45 1.24 -2.00 0.70
N GLU A 46 1.89 -1.44 1.71
CA GLU A 46 2.85 -2.20 2.53
C GLU A 46 2.21 -3.43 3.16
N LYS A 47 1.05 -3.25 3.79
CA LYS A 47 0.34 -4.36 4.45
C LYS A 47 -0.13 -5.41 3.46
N LEU A 48 -0.53 -5.00 2.26
CA LEU A 48 -0.94 -5.97 1.23
C LEU A 48 0.25 -6.76 0.70
N PHE A 49 1.41 -6.14 0.55
CA PHE A 49 2.63 -6.86 0.20
C PHE A 49 2.98 -7.89 1.28
N LYS A 50 2.89 -7.50 2.55
CA LYS A 50 3.14 -8.41 3.66
C LYS A 50 2.15 -9.56 3.71
N ALA A 51 0.86 -9.28 3.46
CA ALA A 51 -0.15 -10.33 3.34
C ALA A 51 0.23 -11.37 2.28
N CYS A 52 0.66 -10.90 1.11
CA CYS A 52 1.04 -11.79 0.01
C CYS A 52 2.28 -12.62 0.36
N LEU A 53 3.27 -12.01 1.01
CA LEU A 53 4.48 -12.73 1.43
C LEU A 53 4.15 -13.84 2.43
N VAL A 54 3.30 -13.55 3.42
CA VAL A 54 2.84 -14.57 4.37
C VAL A 54 2.07 -15.67 3.63
N GLN A 55 1.23 -15.31 2.68
CA GLN A 55 0.46 -16.28 1.89
C GLN A 55 1.39 -17.22 1.11
N GLN A 56 2.53 -16.71 0.66
CA GLN A 56 3.54 -17.50 -0.06
C GLN A 56 4.50 -18.24 0.88
N GLY A 57 4.24 -18.21 2.18
CA GLY A 57 5.09 -18.88 3.15
C GLY A 57 6.44 -18.19 3.38
N GLN A 58 6.54 -16.92 3.00
CA GLN A 58 7.78 -16.17 3.11
C GLN A 58 7.83 -15.36 4.41
N THR A 59 9.03 -15.25 4.96
CA THR A 59 9.32 -14.26 5.99
C THR A 59 9.77 -12.98 5.30
N PHE A 60 9.64 -11.86 6.00
CA PHE A 60 10.06 -10.57 5.45
C PHE A 60 10.79 -9.76 6.51
N GLU A 61 11.66 -8.87 6.03
CA GLU A 61 12.37 -7.93 6.88
C GLU A 61 11.38 -6.91 7.45
N LYS A 62 11.68 -6.37 8.63
CA LYS A 62 10.93 -5.24 9.17
C LYS A 62 11.33 -3.99 8.39
N THR A 63 10.64 -3.75 7.29
CA THR A 63 10.90 -2.62 6.43
C THR A 63 9.59 -1.95 6.00
N HIS A 64 9.67 -0.66 5.74
CA HIS A 64 8.59 0.14 5.15
C HIS A 64 8.88 0.47 3.69
N ASP A 65 9.96 -0.06 3.13
CA ASP A 65 10.38 0.19 1.75
C ASP A 65 9.56 -0.70 0.81
N LEU A 66 8.67 -0.08 0.07
CA LEU A 66 7.79 -0.80 -0.86
C LEU A 66 8.55 -1.43 -2.02
N VAL A 67 9.64 -0.82 -2.47
CA VAL A 67 10.47 -1.40 -3.53
C VAL A 67 11.06 -2.71 -3.05
N ARG A 68 11.61 -2.73 -1.84
CA ARG A 68 12.19 -3.94 -1.27
C ARG A 68 11.15 -5.06 -1.13
N LEU A 69 9.97 -4.72 -0.61
CA LEU A 69 8.89 -5.68 -0.45
C LEU A 69 8.39 -6.22 -1.79
N SER A 70 8.30 -5.35 -2.81
CA SER A 70 7.89 -5.76 -4.15
C SER A 70 8.88 -6.73 -4.77
N GLN A 71 10.18 -6.51 -4.57
CA GLN A 71 11.22 -7.41 -5.07
C GLN A 71 11.14 -8.78 -4.40
N MET A 72 10.91 -8.81 -3.09
CA MET A 72 10.72 -10.06 -2.36
C MET A 72 9.50 -10.81 -2.88
N LEU A 73 8.38 -10.11 -3.08
CA LEU A 73 7.16 -10.74 -3.57
C LEU A 73 7.32 -11.22 -5.02
N GLN A 74 7.96 -10.43 -5.88
CA GLN A 74 8.13 -10.78 -7.28
C GLN A 74 8.94 -12.06 -7.46
N SER A 75 9.87 -12.35 -6.55
CA SER A 75 10.68 -13.58 -6.60
C SER A 75 9.83 -14.83 -6.41
N VAL A 76 8.69 -14.75 -5.73
CA VAL A 76 7.80 -15.88 -5.46
C VAL A 76 6.44 -15.76 -6.19
N ALA A 77 6.16 -14.61 -6.78
CA ALA A 77 4.94 -14.35 -7.54
C ALA A 77 5.30 -13.59 -8.83
N PRO A 78 5.94 -14.26 -9.80
CA PRO A 78 6.49 -13.59 -10.99
C PRO A 78 5.43 -13.02 -11.94
N ASP A 79 4.17 -13.37 -11.78
CA ASP A 79 3.08 -12.81 -12.60
C ASP A 79 2.71 -11.39 -12.22
N GLU A 80 3.20 -10.91 -11.08
CA GLU A 80 3.01 -9.54 -10.64
C GLU A 80 4.21 -8.69 -11.03
N SER A 81 3.95 -7.45 -11.38
CA SER A 81 5.00 -6.47 -11.66
C SER A 81 4.58 -5.09 -11.19
N TRP A 82 5.55 -4.29 -10.80
CA TRP A 82 5.32 -2.94 -10.29
C TRP A 82 6.32 -1.96 -10.89
N ASP A 83 5.88 -0.71 -11.00
CA ASP A 83 6.78 0.39 -11.32
C ASP A 83 7.54 0.77 -10.04
N GLU A 84 8.84 0.50 -10.01
CA GLU A 84 9.66 0.76 -8.82
C GLU A 84 9.76 2.26 -8.50
N ASP A 85 9.72 3.13 -9.50
CA ASP A 85 9.74 4.58 -9.27
C ASP A 85 8.48 5.04 -8.53
N ASP A 86 7.32 4.50 -8.90
CA ASP A 86 6.07 4.78 -8.20
C ASP A 86 6.12 4.31 -6.75
N LEU A 87 6.63 3.11 -6.52
CA LEU A 87 6.74 2.55 -5.17
C LEU A 87 7.73 3.35 -4.31
N GLU A 88 8.84 3.76 -4.90
CA GLU A 88 9.82 4.61 -4.21
C GLU A 88 9.21 5.95 -3.83
N ASN A 89 8.49 6.57 -4.76
CA ASN A 89 7.81 7.84 -4.53
C ASN A 89 6.79 7.74 -3.40
N LEU A 90 6.00 6.68 -3.40
CA LEU A 90 5.01 6.45 -2.37
C LEU A 90 5.66 6.22 -1.00
N THR A 91 6.75 5.46 -0.95
CA THR A 91 7.51 5.21 0.27
C THR A 91 8.07 6.51 0.85
N GLU A 92 8.74 7.30 0.02
CA GLU A 92 9.33 8.56 0.44
C GLU A 92 8.28 9.56 0.91
N SER A 93 7.19 9.70 0.16
CA SER A 93 6.11 10.62 0.51
C SER A 93 5.44 10.24 1.82
N GLY A 94 5.27 8.95 2.09
CA GLY A 94 4.71 8.46 3.34
C GLY A 94 5.56 8.79 4.55
N VAL A 95 6.86 8.97 4.37
CA VAL A 95 7.79 9.34 5.43
C VAL A 95 7.95 10.86 5.54
N MET A 96 8.26 11.51 4.41
CA MET A 96 8.69 12.92 4.39
C MET A 96 7.57 13.91 4.69
N ASN A 97 6.35 13.62 4.27
CA ASN A 97 5.23 14.54 4.49
C ASN A 97 4.84 14.70 5.97
N ARG A 98 5.43 13.90 6.85
CA ARG A 98 5.23 13.99 8.30
C ARG A 98 6.11 15.05 8.96
N TYR A 99 7.05 15.64 8.22
CA TYR A 99 7.99 16.61 8.75
C TYR A 99 7.71 18.01 8.23
N PRO A 100 7.99 19.06 9.04
CA PRO A 100 7.85 20.44 8.58
C PRO A 100 8.70 20.71 7.33
N GLY A 101 8.18 21.53 6.43
CA GLY A 101 8.83 21.86 5.17
C GLY A 101 8.48 20.94 4.01
N PHE A 102 7.77 19.87 4.27
CA PHE A 102 7.28 18.94 3.25
C PHE A 102 5.76 18.98 3.23
N ASP A 103 5.19 19.20 2.07
CA ASP A 103 3.75 19.21 1.89
C ASP A 103 3.42 18.62 0.52
N THR A 104 2.18 18.18 0.38
CA THR A 104 1.68 17.55 -0.82
C THR A 104 0.49 18.35 -1.33
N SER A 105 0.51 18.74 -2.60
CA SER A 105 -0.63 19.43 -3.22
C SER A 105 -1.78 18.42 -3.45
N THR A 106 -2.97 18.97 -3.72
CA THR A 106 -4.13 18.14 -4.09
C THR A 106 -3.84 17.29 -5.34
N GLU A 107 -3.15 17.87 -6.32
CA GLU A 107 -2.76 17.13 -7.53
C GLU A 107 -1.81 15.98 -7.22
N GLU A 108 -0.83 16.22 -6.35
CA GLU A 108 0.09 15.18 -5.91
C GLU A 108 -0.61 14.08 -5.12
N LEU A 109 -1.64 14.43 -4.31
CA LEU A 109 -2.45 13.42 -3.62
C LEU A 109 -3.15 12.49 -4.61
N LEU A 110 -3.69 13.04 -5.70
CA LEU A 110 -4.31 12.24 -6.75
C LEU A 110 -3.31 11.30 -7.41
N GLU A 111 -2.11 11.80 -7.70
CA GLU A 111 -1.03 11.00 -8.28
C GLU A 111 -0.63 9.86 -7.34
N LEU A 112 -0.43 10.17 -6.06
CA LEU A 112 -0.07 9.19 -5.05
C LEU A 112 -1.18 8.15 -4.86
N LYS A 113 -2.44 8.56 -4.92
CA LYS A 113 -3.58 7.64 -4.85
C LYS A 113 -3.52 6.66 -6.03
N GLY A 114 -3.23 7.14 -7.23
CA GLY A 114 -3.07 6.31 -8.42
C GLY A 114 -1.89 5.34 -8.29
N MET A 115 -0.76 5.79 -7.74
CA MET A 115 0.40 4.95 -7.49
C MET A 115 0.08 3.85 -6.49
N ALA A 116 -0.64 4.18 -5.42
CA ALA A 116 -1.07 3.20 -4.41
C ALA A 116 -2.01 2.17 -5.02
N HIS A 117 -2.98 2.62 -5.79
CA HIS A 117 -3.93 1.73 -6.46
C HIS A 117 -3.20 0.74 -7.39
N SER A 118 -2.24 1.24 -8.17
CA SER A 118 -1.43 0.40 -9.06
C SER A 118 -0.48 -0.52 -8.28
N GLY A 119 -0.12 -0.17 -7.07
CA GLY A 119 0.74 -0.96 -6.21
C GLY A 119 0.06 -2.18 -5.58
N ILE A 120 -1.27 -2.21 -5.55
CA ILE A 120 -2.01 -3.30 -4.91
C ILE A 120 -1.80 -4.60 -5.71
N PRO A 121 -1.33 -5.68 -5.07
CA PRO A 121 -1.06 -6.95 -5.74
C PRO A 121 -2.36 -7.74 -6.01
N THR A 122 -3.17 -7.27 -6.93
CA THR A 122 -4.50 -7.82 -7.20
C THR A 122 -4.47 -9.27 -7.67
N LYS A 123 -3.46 -9.65 -8.46
CA LYS A 123 -3.35 -11.04 -8.95
C LYS A 123 -3.07 -12.01 -7.82
N ALA A 124 -2.22 -11.62 -6.87
CA ALA A 124 -1.87 -12.47 -5.74
C ALA A 124 -3.00 -12.55 -4.70
N LEU A 125 -3.80 -11.52 -4.57
CA LEU A 125 -4.88 -11.46 -3.59
C LEU A 125 -6.21 -11.98 -4.12
N HIS A 126 -6.42 -11.92 -5.43
CA HIS A 126 -7.68 -12.35 -6.06
C HIS A 126 -8.91 -11.77 -5.33
N GLU A 127 -9.79 -12.66 -4.88
CA GLU A 127 -11.04 -12.29 -4.20
C GLU A 127 -10.86 -11.89 -2.75
N GLN A 128 -9.66 -12.03 -2.18
CA GLN A 128 -9.42 -11.71 -0.78
C GLN A 128 -9.43 -10.21 -0.49
N TRP A 129 -9.08 -9.39 -1.50
CA TRP A 129 -9.10 -7.95 -1.37
C TRP A 129 -10.44 -7.39 -1.82
N LEU A 130 -11.22 -6.89 -0.87
CA LEU A 130 -12.56 -6.38 -1.13
C LEU A 130 -12.66 -4.85 -1.04
N GLY A 131 -11.63 -4.21 -0.51
CA GLY A 131 -11.67 -2.77 -0.19
C GLY A 131 -11.82 -1.84 -1.37
N LEU A 132 -11.56 -2.32 -2.59
CA LEU A 132 -11.58 -1.49 -3.80
C LEU A 132 -12.71 -1.79 -4.76
N VAL A 133 -13.51 -2.70 -4.38
CA VAL A 133 -14.63 -3.10 -5.27
C VAL A 133 -15.70 -2.04 -5.29
#